data_1bf0be0d9598e10ae257cb1d1b67bed4
#
_entry.id   1bf0be0d9598e10ae257cb1d1b67bed4
#
_cell.length_a   1.000
_cell.length_b   1.000
_cell.length_c   1.000
_cell.angle_alpha   90.00
_cell.angle_beta   90.00
_cell.angle_gamma   90.00
#
_symmetry.space_group_name_H-M   'P 1'
#
loop_
_entity.id
_entity.type
_entity.pdbx_description
1 polymer ?
#
loop_
_entity_poly.entity_id
_entity_poly.type
_entity_poly.pdbx_seq_one_letter_code
_entity_poly.pdbx_strand_id
1 'polypeptide(L)'
;VRARARRTVHPADMTVGLPALTETRKEKLREIIWNERRIELALEGHRFFDLIRADKVVPGYAEKMMKAHGKTNFSIAKHATFFIPQKQVDISQGVLKISSPGPFF
;
A
#
# COMPACT_ATOMS: atom_id res chain seq x y z
N VAL A 1 5.40 18.01 -6.11
CA VAL A 1 4.38 17.39 -6.99
C VAL A 1 3.13 18.27 -7.06
N ARG A 2 2.38 18.52 -5.97
CA ARG A 2 1.14 19.31 -5.97
C ARG A 2 1.29 20.75 -6.49
N ALA A 3 2.41 21.41 -6.19
CA ALA A 3 2.67 22.78 -6.71
C ALA A 3 2.84 22.78 -8.24
N ARG A 4 3.48 21.75 -8.79
CA ARG A 4 3.63 21.55 -10.23
C ARG A 4 2.27 21.24 -10.89
N ALA A 5 1.51 20.32 -10.33
CA ALA A 5 0.19 19.96 -10.83
C ALA A 5 -0.79 21.13 -10.84
N ARG A 6 -0.64 22.09 -9.91
CA ARG A 6 -1.40 23.33 -9.91
C ARG A 6 -1.00 24.32 -11.02
N ARG A 7 0.27 24.26 -11.48
CA ARG A 7 0.75 25.15 -12.56
C ARG A 7 0.41 24.65 -13.95
N THR A 8 0.15 23.37 -14.12
CA THR A 8 -0.16 22.74 -15.41
C THR A 8 -1.64 22.80 -15.76
N VAL A 9 -2.42 23.62 -15.06
CA VAL A 9 -3.83 23.86 -15.40
C VAL A 9 -3.93 24.53 -16.75
N HIS A 10 -4.79 24.01 -17.60
CA HIS A 10 -5.10 24.57 -18.90
C HIS A 10 -5.51 26.05 -18.75
N PRO A 11 -5.01 26.97 -19.57
CA PRO A 11 -5.29 28.43 -19.40
C PRO A 11 -6.78 28.79 -19.47
N ALA A 12 -7.64 27.90 -19.91
CA ALA A 12 -9.09 28.11 -20.01
C ALA A 12 -9.90 27.75 -18.75
N ASP A 13 -9.28 27.02 -17.77
CA ASP A 13 -10.02 26.59 -16.57
C ASP A 13 -9.15 26.72 -15.31
N MET A 14 -9.15 27.92 -14.75
CA MET A 14 -8.42 28.26 -13.51
C MET A 14 -9.02 27.63 -12.24
N THR A 15 -10.13 26.89 -12.35
CA THR A 15 -10.84 26.32 -11.20
C THR A 15 -10.43 24.89 -10.84
N VAL A 16 -9.69 24.18 -11.71
CA VAL A 16 -9.34 22.77 -11.58
C VAL A 16 -7.91 22.56 -11.03
N GLY A 17 -7.48 23.37 -10.11
CA GLY A 17 -6.22 23.13 -9.39
C GLY A 17 -6.40 22.25 -8.15
N LEU A 18 -5.45 21.35 -7.90
CA LEU A 18 -5.43 20.62 -6.62
C LEU A 18 -5.36 21.63 -5.45
N PRO A 19 -6.28 21.56 -4.48
CA PRO A 19 -6.30 22.51 -3.36
C PRO A 19 -5.00 22.46 -2.55
N ALA A 20 -4.61 23.60 -1.99
CA ALA A 20 -3.48 23.66 -1.09
C ALA A 20 -3.77 22.81 0.17
N LEU A 21 -2.76 22.07 0.63
CA LEU A 21 -2.83 21.39 1.91
C LEU A 21 -2.62 22.40 3.02
N THR A 22 -3.63 22.55 3.87
CA THR A 22 -3.59 23.40 5.08
C THR A 22 -3.52 22.58 6.36
N GLU A 23 -3.58 21.25 6.25
CA GLU A 23 -3.54 20.35 7.40
C GLU A 23 -2.13 20.33 8.02
N THR A 24 -2.05 20.54 9.34
CA THR A 24 -0.81 20.56 10.12
C THR A 24 -0.69 19.38 11.08
N ARG A 25 -1.79 18.67 11.35
CA ARG A 25 -1.77 17.52 12.26
C ARG A 25 -1.04 16.35 11.62
N LYS A 26 -0.05 15.81 12.35
CA LYS A 26 0.85 14.76 11.88
C LYS A 26 0.14 13.51 11.34
N GLU A 27 -0.89 13.05 12.04
CA GLU A 27 -1.65 11.85 11.67
C GLU A 27 -2.41 12.05 10.35
N LYS A 28 -3.12 13.16 10.22
CA LYS A 28 -3.85 13.50 9.01
C LYS A 28 -2.93 13.79 7.83
N LEU A 29 -1.83 14.47 8.09
CA LEU A 29 -0.83 14.72 7.05
C LEU A 29 -0.26 13.41 6.49
N ARG A 30 -0.02 12.43 7.36
CA ARG A 30 0.44 11.09 6.98
C ARG A 30 -0.59 10.36 6.11
N GLU A 31 -1.86 10.38 6.49
CA GLU A 31 -2.94 9.80 5.68
C GLU A 31 -3.03 10.45 4.29
N ILE A 32 -2.91 11.76 4.22
CA ILE A 32 -2.90 12.51 2.97
C ILE A 32 -1.70 12.09 2.09
N ILE A 33 -0.50 12.00 2.66
CA ILE A 33 0.70 11.56 1.94
C ILE A 33 0.53 10.13 1.41
N TRP A 34 0.00 9.21 2.21
CA TRP A 34 -0.23 7.84 1.77
C TRP A 34 -1.29 7.74 0.67
N ASN A 35 -2.32 8.60 0.72
CA ASN A 35 -3.32 8.67 -0.33
C ASN A 35 -2.76 9.28 -1.62
N GLU A 36 -1.94 10.33 -1.53
CA GLU A 36 -1.22 10.87 -2.70
C GLU A 36 -0.33 9.82 -3.35
N ARG A 37 0.48 9.10 -2.56
CA ARG A 37 1.29 8.00 -3.09
C ARG A 37 0.44 6.93 -3.79
N ARG A 38 -0.72 6.62 -3.24
CA ARG A 38 -1.65 5.64 -3.85
C ARG A 38 -2.11 6.08 -5.23
N ILE A 39 -2.38 7.35 -5.40
CA ILE A 39 -2.86 7.93 -6.67
C ILE A 39 -1.71 8.06 -7.67
N GLU A 40 -0.60 8.62 -7.24
CA GLU A 40 0.57 8.89 -8.09
C GLU A 40 1.22 7.61 -8.63
N LEU A 41 1.29 6.56 -7.78
CA LEU A 41 1.90 5.29 -8.11
C LEU A 41 0.86 4.20 -8.46
N ALA A 42 -0.32 4.62 -8.93
CA ALA A 42 -1.36 3.69 -9.35
C ALA A 42 -0.85 2.83 -10.51
N LEU A 43 -1.12 1.52 -10.44
CA LEU A 43 -0.72 0.52 -11.44
C LEU A 43 0.79 0.23 -11.56
N GLU A 44 1.62 0.83 -10.71
CA GLU A 44 3.08 0.58 -10.69
C GLU A 44 3.50 -0.56 -9.75
N GLY A 45 2.56 -1.29 -9.16
CA GLY A 45 2.84 -2.42 -8.27
C GLY A 45 3.32 -2.05 -6.85
N HIS A 46 3.42 -0.76 -6.52
CA HIS A 46 3.95 -0.31 -5.22
C HIS A 46 2.95 -0.41 -4.07
N ARG A 47 1.66 -0.49 -4.34
CA ARG A 47 0.59 -0.37 -3.33
C ARG A 47 0.71 -1.36 -2.17
N PHE A 48 1.02 -2.61 -2.47
CA PHE A 48 1.14 -3.65 -1.44
C PHE A 48 2.28 -3.34 -0.45
N PHE A 49 3.43 -2.98 -0.96
CA PHE A 49 4.58 -2.63 -0.13
C PHE A 49 4.37 -1.36 0.68
N ASP A 50 3.66 -0.38 0.14
CA ASP A 50 3.30 0.84 0.86
C ASP A 50 2.32 0.54 2.01
N LEU A 51 1.38 -0.39 1.83
CA LEU A 51 0.50 -0.84 2.91
C LEU A 51 1.28 -1.52 4.04
N ILE A 52 2.22 -2.40 3.71
CA ILE A 52 3.08 -3.05 4.71
C ILE A 52 3.93 -2.02 5.47
N ARG A 53 4.50 -1.03 4.78
CA ARG A 53 5.26 0.05 5.43
C ARG A 53 4.38 0.90 6.34
N ALA A 54 3.17 1.24 5.88
CA ALA A 54 2.21 2.02 6.65
C ALA A 54 1.77 1.27 7.92
N ASP A 55 1.60 -0.04 7.82
CA ASP A 55 1.20 -0.90 8.95
C ASP A 55 2.27 -0.94 10.06
N LYS A 56 3.56 -0.85 9.70
CA LYS A 56 4.65 -0.72 10.69
C LYS A 56 4.58 0.58 11.49
N VAL A 57 3.99 1.61 10.94
CA VAL A 57 3.84 2.93 11.58
C VAL A 57 2.53 3.04 12.34
N VAL A 58 1.46 2.47 11.78
CA VAL A 58 0.11 2.42 12.36
C VAL A 58 -0.37 0.98 12.26
N PRO A 59 -0.18 0.18 13.32
CA PRO A 59 -0.59 -1.23 13.32
C PRO A 59 -2.08 -1.41 12.97
N GLY A 60 -2.38 -2.38 12.10
CA GLY A 60 -3.72 -2.66 11.61
C GLY A 60 -4.17 -1.78 10.43
N TYR A 61 -3.35 -0.83 9.98
CA TYR A 61 -3.69 0.04 8.85
C TYR A 61 -3.89 -0.74 7.55
N ALA A 62 -3.01 -1.68 7.25
CA ALA A 62 -3.11 -2.49 6.04
C ALA A 62 -4.38 -3.33 6.02
N GLU A 63 -4.70 -3.99 7.11
CA GLU A 63 -5.93 -4.79 7.23
C GLU A 63 -7.18 -3.93 7.10
N LYS A 64 -7.22 -2.78 7.75
CA LYS A 64 -8.30 -1.80 7.65
C LYS A 64 -8.54 -1.38 6.20
N MET A 65 -7.48 -1.03 5.49
CA MET A 65 -7.57 -0.58 4.10
C MET A 65 -7.99 -1.72 3.16
N MET A 66 -7.48 -2.94 3.35
CA MET A 66 -7.85 -4.10 2.55
C MET A 66 -9.30 -4.52 2.77
N LYS A 67 -9.77 -4.50 4.02
CA LYS A 67 -11.19 -4.76 4.37
C LYS A 67 -12.12 -3.71 3.75
N ALA A 68 -11.75 -2.44 3.78
CA ALA A 68 -12.53 -1.36 3.16
C ALA A 68 -12.69 -1.54 1.63
N HIS A 69 -11.78 -2.29 0.99
CA HIS A 69 -11.83 -2.64 -0.42
C HIS A 69 -12.33 -4.08 -0.68
N GLY A 70 -13.07 -4.67 0.27
CA GLY A 70 -13.70 -5.97 0.12
C GLY A 70 -12.80 -7.19 0.34
N LYS A 71 -11.53 -6.99 0.73
CA LYS A 71 -10.59 -8.09 1.02
C LYS A 71 -10.63 -8.46 2.50
N THR A 72 -11.72 -9.08 2.94
CA THR A 72 -11.98 -9.40 4.35
C THR A 72 -11.03 -10.41 4.95
N ASN A 73 -10.50 -11.34 4.13
CA ASN A 73 -9.60 -12.41 4.56
C ASN A 73 -8.12 -11.99 4.64
N PHE A 74 -7.82 -10.73 4.36
CA PHE A 74 -6.44 -10.25 4.44
C PHE A 74 -5.98 -10.14 5.89
N SER A 75 -4.81 -10.70 6.18
CA SER A 75 -4.09 -10.54 7.44
C SER A 75 -2.62 -10.28 7.17
N ILE A 76 -2.04 -9.29 7.84
CA ILE A 76 -0.63 -8.94 7.66
C ILE A 76 0.28 -10.10 8.06
N ALA A 77 -0.08 -10.82 9.11
CA ALA A 77 0.69 -11.96 9.59
C ALA A 77 0.83 -13.09 8.57
N LYS A 78 -0.18 -13.25 7.69
CA LYS A 78 -0.19 -14.30 6.68
C LYS A 78 0.31 -13.85 5.32
N HIS A 79 0.02 -12.59 4.95
CA HIS A 79 0.16 -12.11 3.57
C HIS A 79 1.28 -11.10 3.36
N ALA A 80 2.00 -10.71 4.44
CA ALA A 80 3.09 -9.73 4.32
C ALA A 80 4.32 -10.26 3.57
N THR A 81 4.48 -11.57 3.52
CA THR A 81 5.60 -12.23 2.85
C THR A 81 5.10 -13.22 1.81
N PHE A 82 5.83 -13.34 0.71
CA PHE A 82 5.58 -14.37 -0.28
C PHE A 82 6.17 -15.71 0.19
N PHE A 83 5.45 -16.78 -0.10
CA PHE A 83 5.95 -18.13 0.22
C PHE A 83 6.92 -18.63 -0.82
N ILE A 84 7.75 -19.55 -0.36
CA ILE A 84 8.47 -20.46 -1.24
C ILE A 84 7.46 -21.47 -1.79
N PRO A 85 7.25 -21.57 -3.12
CA PRO A 85 6.34 -22.56 -3.70
C PRO A 85 6.72 -23.97 -3.29
N GLN A 86 5.73 -24.83 -2.98
CA GLN A 86 5.94 -26.21 -2.56
C GLN A 86 6.87 -26.96 -3.52
N LYS A 87 6.71 -26.76 -4.82
CA LYS A 87 7.58 -27.37 -5.82
C LYS A 87 9.07 -27.05 -5.61
N GLN A 88 9.42 -25.86 -5.14
CA GLN A 88 10.81 -25.50 -4.85
C GLN A 88 11.32 -26.18 -3.58
N VAL A 89 10.46 -26.37 -2.59
CA VAL A 89 10.77 -27.12 -1.38
C VAL A 89 11.07 -28.59 -1.73
N ASP A 90 10.24 -29.19 -2.57
CA ASP A 90 10.38 -30.59 -3.00
C ASP A 90 11.67 -30.80 -3.81
N ILE A 91 11.98 -29.90 -4.75
CA ILE A 91 13.23 -29.93 -5.55
C ILE A 91 14.46 -29.75 -4.67
N SER A 92 14.38 -28.96 -3.61
CA SER A 92 15.50 -28.68 -2.72
C SER A 92 15.83 -29.84 -1.76
N GLN A 93 15.09 -30.94 -1.80
CA GLN A 93 15.27 -32.13 -0.92
C GLN A 93 15.36 -31.75 0.58
N GLY A 94 14.55 -30.79 1.02
CA GLY A 94 14.47 -30.40 2.42
C GLY A 94 15.46 -29.30 2.85
N VAL A 95 16.28 -28.78 1.95
CA VAL A 95 17.15 -27.63 2.24
C VAL A 95 16.32 -26.36 2.44
N LEU A 96 15.32 -26.14 1.58
CA LEU A 96 14.34 -25.07 1.75
C LEU A 96 13.20 -25.55 2.63
N LYS A 97 12.85 -24.76 3.63
CA LYS A 97 11.69 -25.02 4.49
C LYS A 97 10.64 -23.93 4.26
N ILE A 98 9.38 -24.32 4.27
CA ILE A 98 8.28 -23.36 4.24
C ILE A 98 8.34 -22.55 5.54
N SER A 99 8.66 -21.28 5.43
CA SER A 99 8.78 -20.39 6.59
C SER A 99 7.45 -19.78 7.02
N SER A 100 6.33 -20.28 6.48
CA SER A 100 5.03 -19.66 6.70
C SER A 100 4.21 -20.32 7.81
N PRO A 101 3.57 -19.53 8.66
CA PRO A 101 2.62 -20.02 9.63
C PRO A 101 1.26 -20.31 8.99
N GLY A 102 1.09 -21.47 8.41
CA GLY A 102 -0.22 -22.01 8.07
C GLY A 102 -0.57 -22.08 6.58
N PRO A 103 -1.54 -22.94 6.24
CA PRO A 103 -2.00 -23.17 4.88
C PRO A 103 -2.79 -21.97 4.36
N PHE A 104 -2.62 -21.70 3.08
CA PHE A 104 -3.33 -20.64 2.36
C PHE A 104 -4.75 -21.00 1.95
N PHE A 105 -5.23 -22.15 2.31
CA PHE A 105 -6.50 -22.67 1.86
C PHE A 105 -7.45 -22.88 3.04
#